data_0979fe25a1506f954be1e75f0d2ee587
#
_entry.id   0979fe25a1506f954be1e75f0d2ee587
#
_cell.length_a   1.000
_cell.length_b   1.000
_cell.length_c   1.000
_cell.angle_alpha   90.00
_cell.angle_beta   90.00
_cell.angle_gamma   90.00
#
_symmetry.space_group_name_H-M   'P 1'
#
loop_
_entity.id
_entity.type
_entity.pdbx_description
1 polymer ?
#
loop_
_entity_poly.entity_id
_entity_poly.type
_entity_poly.pdbx_seq_one_letter_code
_entity_poly.pdbx_strand_id
1 'polypeptide(L)'
;MIKIEDAQKKQATVIARLIMEAMNHECCQWFAGPNHTLEDFHQLMTRLVEHEDSQYSYLNTLVAITETNKIVGICVSYDGAKLRELRKAFIKGALEAFGRDFSDMEDETTAGELYIDSLCVDKSFRRRGLAKQLLEATIEKGRKMNLPTGLLVDTRNPQAERLYHHVGFVYMGDNQWGGHKMKHLQKPL
;
A
#
# COMPACT_ATOMS: atom_id res chain seq x y z
N MET A 1 1.25 -20.09 -14.55
CA MET A 1 0.37 -19.91 -13.37
C MET A 1 0.89 -18.73 -12.54
N ILE A 2 0.02 -17.96 -11.86
CA ILE A 2 0.46 -16.87 -10.95
C ILE A 2 0.12 -17.31 -9.52
N LYS A 3 1.05 -17.09 -8.59
CA LYS A 3 0.86 -17.41 -7.16
C LYS A 3 0.84 -16.13 -6.35
N ILE A 4 0.11 -16.13 -5.24
CA ILE A 4 0.17 -15.09 -4.20
C ILE A 4 0.97 -15.66 -3.04
N GLU A 5 2.00 -14.95 -2.62
CA GLU A 5 2.88 -15.36 -1.52
C GLU A 5 3.41 -14.15 -0.74
N ASP A 6 4.01 -14.40 0.43
CA ASP A 6 4.68 -13.37 1.22
C ASP A 6 5.92 -12.86 0.46
N ALA A 7 6.13 -11.55 0.49
CA ALA A 7 7.28 -10.93 -0.13
C ALA A 7 8.60 -11.28 0.58
N GLN A 8 9.69 -11.17 -0.16
CA GLN A 8 11.05 -11.36 0.34
C GLN A 8 11.85 -10.05 0.22
N LYS A 9 12.76 -9.80 1.14
CA LYS A 9 13.61 -8.59 1.17
C LYS A 9 14.30 -8.30 -0.16
N LYS A 10 14.82 -9.33 -0.84
CA LYS A 10 15.49 -9.21 -2.16
C LYS A 10 14.58 -8.67 -3.29
N GLN A 11 13.28 -8.61 -3.07
CA GLN A 11 12.29 -8.13 -4.03
C GLN A 11 11.97 -6.63 -3.86
N ALA A 12 12.62 -5.96 -2.89
CA ALA A 12 12.30 -4.60 -2.46
C ALA A 12 12.26 -3.58 -3.59
N THR A 13 13.21 -3.60 -4.51
CA THR A 13 13.28 -2.66 -5.63
C THR A 13 12.03 -2.71 -6.53
N VAL A 14 11.52 -3.91 -6.81
CA VAL A 14 10.32 -4.09 -7.64
C VAL A 14 9.07 -3.72 -6.85
N ILE A 15 8.99 -4.12 -5.59
CA ILE A 15 7.88 -3.78 -4.69
C ILE A 15 7.77 -2.27 -4.55
N ALA A 16 8.87 -1.56 -4.28
CA ALA A 16 8.92 -0.10 -4.18
C ALA A 16 8.36 0.59 -5.44
N ARG A 17 8.73 0.11 -6.62
CA ARG A 17 8.20 0.65 -7.88
C ARG A 17 6.68 0.48 -7.99
N LEU A 18 6.14 -0.69 -7.62
CA LEU A 18 4.70 -0.94 -7.65
C LEU A 18 3.95 -0.15 -6.57
N ILE A 19 4.55 0.11 -5.39
CA ILE A 19 4.00 1.03 -4.39
C ILE A 19 3.89 2.44 -4.98
N MET A 20 4.94 2.94 -5.64
CA MET A 20 4.93 4.25 -6.30
C MET A 20 3.85 4.36 -7.38
N GLU A 21 3.59 3.28 -8.13
CA GLU A 21 2.46 3.23 -9.08
C GLU A 21 1.10 3.28 -8.38
N ALA A 22 0.96 2.66 -7.21
CA ALA A 22 -0.25 2.74 -6.39
C ALA A 22 -0.49 4.15 -5.85
N MET A 23 0.58 4.81 -5.37
CA MET A 23 0.55 6.19 -4.88
C MET A 23 0.29 7.22 -5.97
N ASN A 24 0.62 6.92 -7.20
CA ASN A 24 0.82 7.76 -8.38
C ASN A 24 2.09 8.65 -8.33
N HIS A 25 2.59 8.98 -9.52
CA HIS A 25 3.89 9.70 -9.65
C HIS A 25 3.81 11.14 -9.17
N GLU A 26 2.67 11.81 -9.27
CA GLU A 26 2.46 13.17 -8.76
C GLU A 26 2.59 13.22 -7.23
N CYS A 27 1.96 12.28 -6.54
CA CYS A 27 2.09 12.12 -5.10
C CYS A 27 3.54 11.81 -4.68
N CYS A 28 4.21 10.88 -5.39
CA CYS A 28 5.62 10.57 -5.14
C CYS A 28 6.53 11.79 -5.31
N GLN A 29 6.32 12.58 -6.37
CA GLN A 29 7.08 13.80 -6.62
C GLN A 29 6.81 14.87 -5.56
N TRP A 30 5.56 14.96 -5.09
CA TRP A 30 5.21 15.86 -3.99
C TRP A 30 5.98 15.51 -2.70
N PHE A 31 6.10 14.24 -2.37
CA PHE A 31 6.90 13.78 -1.21
C PHE A 31 8.39 14.06 -1.40
N ALA A 32 8.94 13.81 -2.58
CA ALA A 32 10.35 14.07 -2.88
C ALA A 32 10.69 15.58 -2.88
N GLY A 33 9.73 16.43 -3.25
CA GLY A 33 9.93 17.86 -3.40
C GLY A 33 10.55 18.25 -4.75
N PRO A 34 10.70 19.57 -5.01
CA PRO A 34 11.08 20.06 -6.33
C PRO A 34 12.56 19.81 -6.71
N ASN A 35 13.41 19.55 -5.73
CA ASN A 35 14.85 19.39 -5.92
C ASN A 35 15.29 17.92 -6.07
N HIS A 36 14.37 16.97 -6.03
CA HIS A 36 14.64 15.54 -6.10
C HIS A 36 13.79 14.89 -7.18
N THR A 37 14.27 13.75 -7.67
CA THR A 37 13.64 13.00 -8.75
C THR A 37 12.76 11.86 -8.22
N LEU A 38 11.94 11.27 -9.11
CA LEU A 38 11.22 10.03 -8.81
C LEU A 38 12.18 8.86 -8.54
N GLU A 39 13.38 8.87 -9.12
CA GLU A 39 14.41 7.87 -8.84
C GLU A 39 14.96 8.00 -7.40
N ASP A 40 15.16 9.23 -6.92
CA ASP A 40 15.55 9.47 -5.52
C ASP A 40 14.46 8.96 -4.56
N PHE A 41 13.20 9.20 -4.90
CA PHE A 41 12.07 8.67 -4.13
C PHE A 41 12.00 7.14 -4.18
N HIS A 42 12.25 6.54 -5.35
CA HIS A 42 12.31 5.08 -5.50
C HIS A 42 13.42 4.45 -4.64
N GLN A 43 14.58 5.10 -4.53
CA GLN A 43 15.66 4.65 -3.66
C GLN A 43 15.26 4.71 -2.18
N LEU A 44 14.58 5.77 -1.74
CA LEU A 44 14.01 5.83 -0.38
C LEU A 44 13.01 4.70 -0.17
N MET A 45 12.04 4.54 -1.07
CA MET A 45 11.02 3.49 -0.96
C MET A 45 11.63 2.10 -0.93
N THR A 46 12.67 1.83 -1.72
CA THR A 46 13.38 0.54 -1.70
C THR A 46 13.95 0.25 -0.31
N ARG A 47 14.62 1.23 0.32
CA ARG A 47 15.12 1.09 1.70
C ARG A 47 13.99 0.85 2.71
N LEU A 48 12.86 1.54 2.55
CA LEU A 48 11.68 1.35 3.42
C LEU A 48 11.06 -0.04 3.28
N VAL A 49 11.05 -0.60 2.07
CA VAL A 49 10.59 -1.98 1.85
C VAL A 49 11.55 -3.00 2.47
N GLU A 50 12.85 -2.75 2.43
CA GLU A 50 13.86 -3.60 3.08
C GLU A 50 13.85 -3.54 4.61
N HIS A 51 13.28 -2.48 5.18
CA HIS A 51 13.22 -2.23 6.62
C HIS A 51 12.06 -2.98 7.26
N GLU A 52 12.30 -3.71 8.35
CA GLU A 52 11.27 -4.53 9.01
C GLU A 52 10.23 -3.69 9.74
N ASP A 53 10.64 -2.56 10.33
CA ASP A 53 9.80 -1.63 11.10
C ASP A 53 9.28 -0.47 10.23
N SER A 54 8.88 -0.75 9.00
CA SER A 54 8.29 0.22 8.06
C SER A 54 6.88 -0.19 7.68
N GLN A 55 5.98 0.80 7.49
CA GLN A 55 4.65 0.51 6.93
C GLN A 55 4.74 -0.18 5.56
N TYR A 56 5.77 0.15 4.77
CA TYR A 56 6.04 -0.41 3.44
C TYR A 56 6.89 -1.69 3.45
N SER A 57 7.23 -2.23 4.63
CA SER A 57 8.07 -3.41 4.78
C SER A 57 7.65 -4.57 3.87
N TYR A 58 8.64 -5.33 3.37
CA TYR A 58 8.37 -6.61 2.71
C TYR A 58 7.58 -7.57 3.60
N LEU A 59 7.71 -7.49 4.93
CA LEU A 59 6.94 -8.29 5.90
C LEU A 59 5.43 -7.95 5.88
N ASN A 60 5.07 -6.77 5.42
CA ASN A 60 3.70 -6.31 5.28
C ASN A 60 3.12 -6.56 3.88
N THR A 61 3.89 -7.17 2.97
CA THR A 61 3.58 -7.21 1.54
C THR A 61 3.28 -8.63 1.07
N LEU A 62 2.14 -8.82 0.40
CA LEU A 62 1.87 -9.96 -0.46
C LEU A 62 2.25 -9.62 -1.90
N VAL A 63 2.84 -10.57 -2.61
CA VAL A 63 3.22 -10.44 -4.02
C VAL A 63 2.48 -11.45 -4.90
N ALA A 64 2.06 -11.00 -6.09
CA ALA A 64 1.63 -11.88 -7.17
C ALA A 64 2.85 -12.18 -8.05
N ILE A 65 3.26 -13.43 -8.14
CA ILE A 65 4.48 -13.85 -8.82
C ILE A 65 4.20 -14.90 -9.91
N THR A 66 4.86 -14.75 -11.06
CA THR A 66 4.77 -15.69 -12.18
C THR A 66 5.66 -16.91 -11.96
N GLU A 67 5.49 -17.96 -12.77
CA GLU A 67 6.38 -19.15 -12.79
C GLU A 67 7.84 -18.79 -13.09
N THR A 68 8.09 -17.68 -13.74
CA THR A 68 9.44 -17.15 -14.02
C THR A 68 9.96 -16.21 -12.93
N ASN A 69 9.35 -16.25 -11.74
CA ASN A 69 9.68 -15.40 -10.59
C ASN A 69 9.56 -13.88 -10.83
N LYS A 70 8.77 -13.45 -11.82
CA LYS A 70 8.48 -12.04 -12.05
C LYS A 70 7.33 -11.59 -11.13
N ILE A 71 7.54 -10.54 -10.32
CA ILE A 71 6.48 -9.89 -9.55
C ILE A 71 5.62 -9.06 -10.50
N VAL A 72 4.32 -9.28 -10.45
CA VAL A 72 3.32 -8.65 -11.33
C VAL A 72 2.19 -7.97 -10.57
N GLY A 73 2.25 -7.98 -9.24
CA GLY A 73 1.31 -7.27 -8.39
C GLY A 73 1.72 -7.34 -6.92
N ILE A 74 1.23 -6.41 -6.14
CA ILE A 74 1.48 -6.30 -4.70
C ILE A 74 0.21 -5.91 -3.95
N CYS A 75 0.13 -6.28 -2.68
CA CYS A 75 -0.78 -5.71 -1.68
C CYS A 75 -0.01 -5.52 -0.37
N VAL A 76 0.13 -4.27 0.05
CA VAL A 76 0.77 -3.89 1.32
C VAL A 76 -0.32 -3.71 2.37
N SER A 77 -0.19 -4.39 3.51
CA SER A 77 -1.18 -4.31 4.60
C SER A 77 -0.55 -4.53 5.96
N TYR A 78 -1.00 -3.76 6.94
CA TYR A 78 -0.53 -3.84 8.33
C TYR A 78 -1.68 -3.58 9.31
N ASP A 79 -1.50 -3.98 10.57
CA ASP A 79 -2.43 -3.65 11.65
C ASP A 79 -2.50 -2.13 11.83
N GLY A 80 -3.69 -1.55 11.66
CA GLY A 80 -3.91 -0.10 11.78
C GLY A 80 -3.47 0.48 13.11
N ALA A 81 -3.48 -0.31 14.20
CA ALA A 81 -2.95 0.09 15.49
C ALA A 81 -1.45 0.44 15.46
N LYS A 82 -0.71 -0.08 14.47
CA LYS A 82 0.74 0.14 14.33
C LYS A 82 1.11 1.29 13.40
N LEU A 83 0.14 1.97 12.78
CA LEU A 83 0.40 3.02 11.80
C LEU A 83 1.47 4.02 12.24
N ARG A 84 1.28 4.64 13.39
CA ARG A 84 2.19 5.71 13.87
C ARG A 84 3.59 5.21 14.20
N GLU A 85 3.72 3.95 14.65
CA GLU A 85 5.00 3.32 14.88
C GLU A 85 5.73 3.03 13.57
N LEU A 86 5.06 2.36 12.63
CA LEU A 86 5.61 1.97 11.34
C LEU A 86 5.94 3.18 10.43
N ARG A 87 5.15 4.26 10.53
CA ARG A 87 5.35 5.50 9.76
C ARG A 87 6.64 6.25 10.14
N LYS A 88 7.17 6.03 11.34
CA LYS A 88 8.43 6.67 11.77
C LYS A 88 9.57 6.46 10.79
N ALA A 89 9.65 5.27 10.17
CA ALA A 89 10.68 4.96 9.19
C ALA A 89 10.56 5.86 7.94
N PHE A 90 9.32 6.09 7.44
CA PHE A 90 9.07 7.00 6.33
C PHE A 90 9.40 8.45 6.69
N ILE A 91 8.90 8.94 7.83
CA ILE A 91 9.14 10.33 8.29
C ILE A 91 10.64 10.60 8.40
N LYS A 92 11.38 9.71 9.08
CA LYS A 92 12.83 9.81 9.21
C LYS A 92 13.53 9.76 7.86
N GLY A 93 13.16 8.79 7.01
CA GLY A 93 13.78 8.62 5.70
C GLY A 93 13.54 9.80 4.76
N ALA A 94 12.36 10.40 4.76
CA ALA A 94 12.03 11.58 3.97
C ALA A 94 12.78 12.83 4.46
N LEU A 95 12.89 13.00 5.78
CA LEU A 95 13.68 14.09 6.36
C LEU A 95 15.16 13.98 5.99
N GLU A 96 15.74 12.79 6.10
CA GLU A 96 17.15 12.54 5.77
C GLU A 96 17.44 12.65 4.26
N ALA A 97 16.53 12.12 3.41
CA ALA A 97 16.75 12.08 1.97
C ALA A 97 16.39 13.42 1.27
N PHE A 98 15.36 14.12 1.74
CA PHE A 98 14.75 15.24 1.04
C PHE A 98 14.69 16.53 1.85
N GLY A 99 15.06 16.48 3.14
CA GLY A 99 14.91 17.61 4.07
C GLY A 99 13.45 17.97 4.33
N ARG A 100 12.52 17.04 4.16
CA ARG A 100 11.07 17.26 4.31
C ARG A 100 10.54 16.54 5.54
N ASP A 101 9.92 17.30 6.43
CA ASP A 101 9.27 16.77 7.63
C ASP A 101 7.79 16.46 7.33
N PHE A 102 7.38 15.23 7.60
CA PHE A 102 6.02 14.74 7.47
C PHE A 102 5.45 14.23 8.79
N SER A 103 5.94 14.73 9.93
CA SER A 103 5.49 14.33 11.26
C SER A 103 4.01 14.64 11.54
N ASP A 104 3.46 15.66 10.87
CA ASP A 104 2.08 16.11 11.02
C ASP A 104 1.11 15.49 9.99
N MET A 105 1.51 14.40 9.30
CA MET A 105 0.61 13.71 8.36
C MET A 105 -0.64 13.19 9.04
N GLU A 106 -1.78 13.33 8.33
CA GLU A 106 -3.06 12.75 8.73
C GLU A 106 -2.96 11.21 8.86
N ASP A 107 -3.72 10.64 9.80
CA ASP A 107 -3.79 9.18 9.95
C ASP A 107 -4.77 8.61 8.92
N GLU A 108 -4.32 7.66 8.11
CA GLU A 108 -5.15 6.94 7.13
C GLU A 108 -5.95 5.79 7.73
N THR A 109 -5.57 5.30 8.91
CA THR A 109 -6.23 4.20 9.61
C THR A 109 -6.05 4.31 11.12
N THR A 110 -6.74 3.46 11.86
CA THR A 110 -6.68 3.36 13.32
C THR A 110 -6.68 1.88 13.76
N ALA A 111 -6.57 1.64 15.05
CA ALA A 111 -6.75 0.29 15.62
C ALA A 111 -8.11 -0.30 15.25
N GLY A 112 -8.17 -1.61 15.06
CA GLY A 112 -9.40 -2.35 14.81
C GLY A 112 -9.57 -2.86 13.36
N GLU A 113 -8.56 -2.68 12.51
CA GLU A 113 -8.55 -3.25 11.17
C GLU A 113 -7.14 -3.63 10.70
N LEU A 114 -7.08 -4.61 9.80
CA LEU A 114 -5.93 -4.80 8.92
C LEU A 114 -6.07 -3.80 7.78
N TYR A 115 -5.23 -2.77 7.76
CA TYR A 115 -5.30 -1.71 6.77
C TYR A 115 -4.51 -2.07 5.50
N ILE A 116 -5.15 -1.93 4.34
CA ILE A 116 -4.50 -2.02 3.03
C ILE A 116 -4.02 -0.61 2.64
N ASP A 117 -2.70 -0.44 2.65
CA ASP A 117 -2.03 0.79 2.27
C ASP A 117 -1.89 0.93 0.75
N SER A 118 -1.41 -0.12 0.09
CA SER A 118 -1.13 -0.10 -1.34
C SER A 118 -1.57 -1.38 -2.03
N LEU A 119 -2.29 -1.24 -3.16
CA LEU A 119 -2.65 -2.34 -4.06
C LEU A 119 -2.29 -1.94 -5.48
N CYS A 120 -1.41 -2.71 -6.13
CA CYS A 120 -1.03 -2.47 -7.51
C CYS A 120 -0.88 -3.77 -8.29
N VAL A 121 -1.30 -3.74 -9.56
CA VAL A 121 -1.03 -4.79 -10.56
C VAL A 121 -0.35 -4.14 -11.76
N ASP A 122 0.77 -4.74 -12.17
CA ASP A 122 1.52 -4.36 -13.39
C ASP A 122 0.56 -4.19 -14.58
N LYS A 123 0.73 -3.10 -15.33
CA LYS A 123 -0.19 -2.72 -16.43
C LYS A 123 -0.41 -3.84 -17.43
N SER A 124 0.64 -4.61 -17.75
CA SER A 124 0.59 -5.73 -18.71
C SER A 124 -0.14 -6.97 -18.15
N PHE A 125 -0.43 -7.00 -16.84
CA PHE A 125 -1.12 -8.11 -16.18
C PHE A 125 -2.50 -7.74 -15.63
N ARG A 126 -2.97 -6.51 -15.86
CA ARG A 126 -4.32 -6.07 -15.45
C ARG A 126 -5.43 -6.83 -16.19
N ARG A 127 -6.66 -6.75 -15.67
CA ARG A 127 -7.87 -7.37 -16.22
C ARG A 127 -7.83 -8.91 -16.24
N ARG A 128 -6.98 -9.52 -15.40
CA ARG A 128 -6.84 -10.97 -15.22
C ARG A 128 -7.27 -11.45 -13.83
N GLY A 129 -7.97 -10.62 -13.07
CA GLY A 129 -8.45 -10.97 -11.72
C GLY A 129 -7.38 -10.90 -10.61
N LEU A 130 -6.14 -10.46 -10.90
CA LEU A 130 -5.04 -10.49 -9.91
C LEU A 130 -5.27 -9.55 -8.73
N ALA A 131 -5.83 -8.37 -8.95
CA ALA A 131 -6.17 -7.46 -7.84
C ALA A 131 -7.19 -8.11 -6.88
N LYS A 132 -8.18 -8.80 -7.41
CA LYS A 132 -9.14 -9.57 -6.60
C LYS A 132 -8.44 -10.66 -5.80
N GLN A 133 -7.55 -11.45 -6.40
CA GLN A 133 -6.80 -12.51 -5.71
C GLN A 133 -5.92 -11.95 -4.59
N LEU A 134 -5.23 -10.81 -4.82
CA LEU A 134 -4.46 -10.13 -3.79
C LEU A 134 -5.33 -9.65 -2.63
N LEU A 135 -6.50 -9.06 -2.94
CA LEU A 135 -7.47 -8.64 -1.91
C LEU A 135 -7.99 -9.82 -1.10
N GLU A 136 -8.38 -10.92 -1.75
CA GLU A 136 -8.88 -12.13 -1.08
C GLU A 136 -7.81 -12.74 -0.15
N ALA A 137 -6.55 -12.80 -0.59
CA ALA A 137 -5.45 -13.26 0.24
C ALA A 137 -5.20 -12.32 1.45
N THR A 138 -5.34 -11.00 1.26
CA THR A 138 -5.20 -10.03 2.34
C THR A 138 -6.37 -10.10 3.32
N ILE A 139 -7.60 -10.31 2.85
CA ILE A 139 -8.77 -10.53 3.70
C ILE A 139 -8.57 -11.80 4.56
N GLU A 140 -8.02 -12.85 3.98
CA GLU A 140 -7.72 -14.08 4.73
C GLU A 140 -6.63 -13.85 5.79
N LYS A 141 -5.62 -13.00 5.50
CA LYS A 141 -4.64 -12.53 6.49
C LYS A 141 -5.34 -11.79 7.64
N GLY A 142 -6.28 -10.89 7.34
CA GLY A 142 -7.09 -10.18 8.34
C GLY A 142 -7.89 -11.13 9.22
N ARG A 143 -8.55 -12.14 8.62
CA ARG A 143 -9.31 -13.16 9.37
C ARG A 143 -8.43 -13.92 10.36
N LYS A 144 -7.23 -14.32 9.95
CA LYS A 144 -6.26 -14.98 10.84
C LYS A 144 -5.83 -14.12 12.02
N MET A 145 -5.84 -12.80 11.84
CA MET A 145 -5.55 -11.81 12.88
C MET A 145 -6.79 -11.42 13.69
N ASN A 146 -7.97 -11.94 13.36
CA ASN A 146 -9.28 -11.54 13.91
C ASN A 146 -9.55 -10.04 13.72
N LEU A 147 -9.16 -9.50 12.56
CA LEU A 147 -9.35 -8.10 12.16
C LEU A 147 -10.14 -8.02 10.85
N PRO A 148 -11.17 -7.17 10.74
CA PRO A 148 -11.71 -6.78 9.46
C PRO A 148 -10.63 -6.13 8.61
N THR A 149 -10.79 -6.13 7.29
CA THR A 149 -9.83 -5.53 6.38
C THR A 149 -10.34 -4.19 5.87
N GLY A 150 -9.59 -3.12 6.09
CA GLY A 150 -9.97 -1.74 5.71
C GLY A 150 -9.04 -1.12 4.68
N LEU A 151 -9.51 -0.09 4.01
CA LEU A 151 -8.74 0.73 3.07
C LEU A 151 -9.36 2.11 2.88
N LEU A 152 -8.58 3.04 2.37
CA LEU A 152 -9.08 4.30 1.82
C LEU A 152 -9.09 4.26 0.30
N VAL A 153 -10.14 4.80 -0.31
CA VAL A 153 -10.23 5.01 -1.75
C VAL A 153 -10.54 6.46 -2.07
N ASP A 154 -9.77 7.05 -2.99
CA ASP A 154 -10.01 8.42 -3.48
C ASP A 154 -11.37 8.49 -4.19
N THR A 155 -12.18 9.49 -3.85
CA THR A 155 -13.50 9.71 -4.47
C THR A 155 -13.42 9.91 -5.98
N ARG A 156 -12.24 10.26 -6.50
CA ARG A 156 -11.95 10.39 -7.95
C ARG A 156 -11.58 9.07 -8.63
N ASN A 157 -11.52 7.95 -7.86
CA ASN A 157 -11.21 6.62 -8.40
C ASN A 157 -12.40 5.64 -8.31
N PRO A 158 -13.50 5.88 -9.06
CA PRO A 158 -14.68 5.04 -9.01
C PRO A 158 -14.45 3.63 -9.54
N GLN A 159 -13.39 3.42 -10.33
CA GLN A 159 -13.05 2.08 -10.83
C GLN A 159 -12.50 1.19 -9.71
N ALA A 160 -11.63 1.72 -8.87
CA ALA A 160 -11.13 1.00 -7.69
C ALA A 160 -12.26 0.74 -6.69
N GLU A 161 -13.09 1.75 -6.43
CA GLU A 161 -14.25 1.60 -5.53
C GLU A 161 -15.18 0.46 -5.98
N ARG A 162 -15.48 0.34 -7.27
CA ARG A 162 -16.29 -0.77 -7.81
C ARG A 162 -15.64 -2.13 -7.58
N LEU A 163 -14.31 -2.23 -7.73
CA LEU A 163 -13.59 -3.47 -7.44
C LEU A 163 -13.73 -3.86 -5.97
N TYR A 164 -13.55 -2.91 -5.05
CA TYR A 164 -13.67 -3.15 -3.62
C TYR A 164 -15.07 -3.60 -3.23
N HIS A 165 -16.11 -2.94 -3.72
CA HIS A 165 -17.49 -3.37 -3.50
C HIS A 165 -17.77 -4.77 -4.07
N HIS A 166 -17.23 -5.10 -5.24
CA HIS A 166 -17.36 -6.44 -5.82
C HIS A 166 -16.71 -7.54 -4.96
N VAL A 167 -15.65 -7.22 -4.22
CA VAL A 167 -14.98 -8.13 -3.26
C VAL A 167 -15.71 -8.16 -1.91
N GLY A 168 -16.66 -7.24 -1.70
CA GLY A 168 -17.51 -7.19 -0.52
C GLY A 168 -17.08 -6.18 0.55
N PHE A 169 -16.27 -5.20 0.19
CA PHE A 169 -16.04 -4.04 1.03
C PHE A 169 -17.28 -3.17 1.08
N VAL A 170 -17.58 -2.62 2.23
CA VAL A 170 -18.71 -1.72 2.48
C VAL A 170 -18.21 -0.36 2.96
N TYR A 171 -18.98 0.68 2.65
CA TYR A 171 -18.68 2.04 3.07
C TYR A 171 -18.84 2.19 4.59
N MET A 172 -17.83 2.77 5.24
CA MET A 172 -17.80 3.02 6.67
C MET A 172 -17.87 4.50 7.03
N GLY A 173 -17.43 5.38 6.14
CA GLY A 173 -17.43 6.82 6.36
C GLY A 173 -16.49 7.56 5.43
N ASP A 174 -16.56 8.88 5.47
CA ASP A 174 -15.63 9.76 4.77
C ASP A 174 -14.35 9.94 5.59
N ASN A 175 -13.24 10.13 4.87
CA ASN A 175 -11.95 10.45 5.43
C ASN A 175 -11.28 11.52 4.56
N GLN A 176 -10.20 12.07 5.04
CA GLN A 176 -9.33 12.97 4.30
C GLN A 176 -7.89 12.51 4.46
N TRP A 177 -7.14 12.47 3.36
CA TRP A 177 -5.73 12.16 3.39
C TRP A 177 -5.01 12.86 2.25
N GLY A 178 -3.87 13.48 2.57
CA GLY A 178 -3.05 14.19 1.57
C GLY A 178 -3.80 15.30 0.84
N GLY A 179 -4.77 15.96 1.49
CA GLY A 179 -5.61 16.99 0.88
C GLY A 179 -6.73 16.47 -0.03
N HIS A 180 -6.92 15.15 -0.13
CA HIS A 180 -7.95 14.52 -0.95
C HIS A 180 -9.09 13.96 -0.10
N LYS A 181 -10.31 14.05 -0.64
CA LYS A 181 -11.48 13.36 -0.06
C LYS A 181 -11.39 11.88 -0.35
N MET A 182 -11.44 11.08 0.70
CA MET A 182 -11.36 9.63 0.66
C MET A 182 -12.65 9.01 1.21
N LYS A 183 -12.94 7.79 0.79
CA LYS A 183 -13.93 6.93 1.44
C LYS A 183 -13.20 5.83 2.18
N HIS A 184 -13.53 5.63 3.45
CA HIS A 184 -13.12 4.44 4.21
C HIS A 184 -14.06 3.30 3.85
N LEU A 185 -13.50 2.23 3.33
CA LEU A 185 -14.21 1.00 3.04
C LEU A 185 -13.64 -0.11 3.90
N GLN A 186 -14.50 -1.03 4.36
CA GLN A 186 -14.07 -2.16 5.18
C GLN A 186 -14.78 -3.44 4.75
N LYS A 187 -14.04 -4.54 4.70
CA LYS A 187 -14.56 -5.89 4.56
C LYS A 187 -14.68 -6.49 5.96
N PRO A 188 -15.91 -6.72 6.48
CA PRO A 188 -16.14 -7.37 7.76
C PRO A 188 -15.54 -8.79 7.80
N LEU A 189 -15.36 -9.31 9.01
CA LEU A 189 -14.91 -10.68 9.28
C LEU A 189 -15.86 -11.74 8.70
#